data_161bee7a6c67ad835b6a48f990625991
#
_entry.id   161bee7a6c67ad835b6a48f990625991
#
_cell.length_a   1.000
_cell.length_b   1.000
_cell.length_c   1.000
_cell.angle_alpha   90.00
_cell.angle_beta   90.00
_cell.angle_gamma   90.00
#
_symmetry.space_group_name_H-M   'P 1'
#
loop_
_entity.id
_entity.type
_entity.pdbx_description
1 polymer ?
#
loop_
_entity_poly.entity_id
_entity_poly.type
_entity_poly.pdbx_seq_one_letter_code
_entity_poly.pdbx_strand_id
1 'polypeptide(L)'
;FILEGDLEFQYNDLPEKSAEKGDFFFIPSNGQFDITTLHKCVVLFIRLPGGGVICESCNVQQLYNKTKDSNENHHGDGDINTLKINPPLWYFLHGLNESIKNGLNCRCYFDNKIKELLIILKASYPRKELQRFFSMILSPNMAFQEYVRANHSKYNSVAEFAEAMSMTPKNFSVKFVKVFG
;
A
#
# COMPACT_ATOMS: atom_id res chain seq x y z
N PHE A 1 -0.04 7.32 9.07
CA PHE A 1 -0.27 8.76 9.23
C PHE A 1 0.16 9.19 10.63
N ILE A 2 1.08 10.13 10.73
CA ILE A 2 1.58 10.65 12.02
C ILE A 2 0.80 11.91 12.36
N LEU A 3 -0.02 11.82 13.41
CA LEU A 3 -0.88 12.92 13.84
C LEU A 3 -0.21 13.80 14.89
N GLU A 4 0.66 13.23 15.74
CA GLU A 4 1.43 13.93 16.78
C GLU A 4 2.76 13.22 16.99
N GLY A 5 3.82 13.98 17.33
CA GLY A 5 5.15 13.45 17.63
C GLY A 5 5.95 13.09 16.38
N ASP A 6 6.99 12.33 16.60
CA ASP A 6 7.95 11.83 15.63
C ASP A 6 8.30 10.37 15.92
N LEU A 7 8.75 9.65 14.91
CA LEU A 7 9.19 8.27 15.03
C LEU A 7 10.30 7.96 14.02
N GLU A 8 11.09 6.97 14.35
CA GLU A 8 12.00 6.30 13.42
C GLU A 8 11.39 4.96 13.03
N PHE A 9 11.58 4.55 11.78
CA PHE A 9 11.05 3.28 11.29
C PHE A 9 12.02 2.59 10.35
N GLN A 10 11.98 1.28 10.36
CA GLN A 10 12.71 0.41 9.44
C GLN A 10 11.77 -0.63 8.83
N TYR A 11 11.95 -0.91 7.57
CA TYR A 11 11.19 -1.95 6.86
C TYR A 11 12.16 -2.95 6.22
N ASN A 12 12.14 -4.20 6.70
CA ASN A 12 13.11 -5.24 6.35
C ASN A 12 14.57 -4.73 6.56
N ASP A 13 15.43 -4.97 5.59
CA ASP A 13 16.83 -4.56 5.59
C ASP A 13 17.05 -3.15 4.99
N LEU A 14 15.98 -2.37 4.79
CA LEU A 14 16.12 -1.00 4.28
C LEU A 14 16.71 -0.07 5.35
N PRO A 15 17.35 1.02 4.93
CA PRO A 15 17.84 2.02 5.87
C PRO A 15 16.73 2.56 6.78
N GLU A 16 17.07 2.81 8.04
CA GLU A 16 16.18 3.48 8.98
C GLU A 16 15.83 4.88 8.49
N LYS A 17 14.58 5.27 8.69
CA LYS A 17 14.03 6.58 8.30
C LYS A 17 13.32 7.22 9.46
N SER A 18 13.36 8.54 9.51
CA SER A 18 12.56 9.34 10.42
C SER A 18 11.31 9.87 9.74
N ALA A 19 10.25 10.02 10.51
CA ALA A 19 9.01 10.65 10.08
C ALA A 19 8.40 11.43 11.26
N GLU A 20 7.82 12.57 10.96
CA GLU A 20 7.32 13.53 11.93
C GLU A 20 5.82 13.81 11.75
N LYS A 21 5.24 14.56 12.68
CA LYS A 21 3.85 15.04 12.56
C LYS A 21 3.59 15.62 11.17
N GLY A 22 2.52 15.14 10.56
CA GLY A 22 2.13 15.54 9.20
C GLY A 22 2.72 14.68 8.10
N ASP A 23 3.53 13.67 8.44
CA ASP A 23 3.98 12.66 7.49
C ASP A 23 3.04 11.48 7.40
N PHE A 24 3.01 10.86 6.24
CA PHE A 24 2.42 9.54 6.07
C PHE A 24 3.18 8.71 5.05
N PHE A 25 3.15 7.41 5.22
CA PHE A 25 3.81 6.45 4.33
C PHE A 25 3.00 5.17 4.23
N PHE A 26 3.26 4.40 3.19
CA PHE A 26 2.64 3.12 2.94
C PHE A 26 3.60 1.98 3.32
N ILE A 27 3.10 1.01 4.09
CA ILE A 27 3.85 -0.17 4.50
C ILE A 27 3.27 -1.38 3.78
N PRO A 28 4.05 -2.10 2.97
CA PRO A 28 3.62 -3.36 2.39
C PRO A 28 3.38 -4.43 3.47
N SER A 29 2.38 -5.28 3.26
CA SER A 29 1.96 -6.29 4.25
C SER A 29 2.93 -7.48 4.43
N ASN A 30 4.00 -7.55 3.64
CA ASN A 30 4.82 -8.76 3.49
C ASN A 30 6.23 -8.64 4.06
N GLY A 31 6.49 -7.67 4.93
CA GLY A 31 7.80 -7.48 5.55
C GLY A 31 7.72 -7.22 7.04
N GLN A 32 8.89 -7.23 7.66
CA GLN A 32 9.07 -6.81 9.04
C GLN A 32 9.09 -5.28 9.07
N PHE A 33 8.33 -4.70 9.99
CA PHE A 33 8.24 -3.26 10.17
C PHE A 33 8.47 -2.94 11.65
N ASP A 34 9.56 -2.27 11.92
CA ASP A 34 9.98 -1.85 13.25
C ASP A 34 9.79 -0.35 13.41
N ILE A 35 9.29 0.08 14.56
CA ILE A 35 9.07 1.49 14.92
C ILE A 35 9.75 1.77 16.24
N THR A 36 10.48 2.86 16.30
CA THR A 36 11.07 3.41 17.52
C THR A 36 10.54 4.83 17.74
N THR A 37 10.07 5.12 18.95
CA THR A 37 9.63 6.45 19.34
C THR A 37 10.36 6.88 20.60
N LEU A 38 10.94 8.08 20.61
CA LEU A 38 11.58 8.65 21.80
C LEU A 38 10.59 9.36 22.72
N HIS A 39 9.49 9.84 22.16
CA HIS A 39 8.45 10.60 22.85
C HIS A 39 7.06 10.08 22.50
N LYS A 40 6.03 10.66 23.14
CA LYS A 40 4.63 10.34 22.84
C LYS A 40 4.34 10.63 21.36
N CYS A 41 3.92 9.61 20.64
CA CYS A 41 3.54 9.69 19.24
C CYS A 41 2.09 9.21 19.05
N VAL A 42 1.32 9.88 18.20
CA VAL A 42 -0.03 9.45 17.80
C VAL A 42 -0.01 9.09 16.33
N VAL A 43 -0.18 7.81 16.06
CA VAL A 43 -0.17 7.25 14.71
C VAL A 43 -1.53 6.63 14.39
N LEU A 44 -2.09 6.98 13.23
CA LEU A 44 -3.30 6.36 12.70
C LEU A 44 -2.91 5.35 11.62
N PHE A 45 -3.17 4.08 11.89
CA PHE A 45 -2.99 3.00 10.92
C PHE A 45 -4.30 2.72 10.18
N ILE A 46 -4.25 2.76 8.85
CA ILE A 46 -5.37 2.39 7.99
C ILE A 46 -4.92 1.22 7.12
N ARG A 47 -5.58 0.08 7.29
CA ARG A 47 -5.29 -1.11 6.50
C ARG A 47 -6.08 -1.08 5.20
N LEU A 48 -5.37 -1.08 4.08
CA LEU A 48 -6.00 -1.25 2.77
C LEU A 48 -6.33 -2.74 2.55
N PRO A 49 -7.47 -3.06 1.93
CA PRO A 49 -7.75 -4.44 1.52
C PRO A 49 -6.72 -4.92 0.50
N GLY A 50 -6.53 -6.24 0.41
CA GLY A 50 -5.51 -6.87 -0.43
C GLY A 50 -5.53 -6.38 -1.88
N GLY A 51 -4.35 -6.05 -2.42
CA GLY A 51 -4.19 -5.54 -3.79
C GLY A 51 -4.58 -4.07 -3.99
N GLY A 52 -5.03 -3.36 -2.95
CA GLY A 52 -5.47 -1.97 -3.07
C GLY A 52 -6.69 -1.78 -3.98
N VAL A 53 -7.43 -2.87 -4.28
CA VAL A 53 -8.65 -2.86 -5.08
C VAL A 53 -9.85 -2.73 -4.14
N ILE A 54 -10.49 -1.57 -4.13
CA ILE A 54 -11.66 -1.31 -3.28
C ILE A 54 -12.95 -1.27 -4.12
N CYS A 55 -12.87 -0.76 -5.33
CA CYS A 55 -13.93 -0.77 -6.32
C CYS A 55 -13.32 -0.49 -7.71
N GLU A 56 -14.11 -0.63 -8.79
CA GLU A 56 -13.63 -0.36 -10.16
C GLU A 56 -13.04 1.03 -10.34
N SER A 57 -13.60 2.05 -9.70
CA SER A 57 -13.12 3.44 -9.75
C SER A 57 -12.07 3.81 -8.68
N CYS A 58 -11.97 3.01 -7.60
CA CYS A 58 -11.06 3.22 -6.47
C CYS A 58 -10.00 2.10 -6.42
N ASN A 59 -9.18 2.01 -7.47
CA ASN A 59 -8.12 1.01 -7.60
C ASN A 59 -6.76 1.69 -7.70
N VAL A 60 -5.84 1.33 -6.80
CA VAL A 60 -4.46 1.82 -6.82
C VAL A 60 -3.75 1.38 -8.12
N GLN A 61 -4.08 0.20 -8.67
CA GLN A 61 -3.51 -0.30 -9.92
C GLN A 61 -3.81 0.59 -11.13
N GLN A 62 -4.91 1.37 -11.10
CA GLN A 62 -5.18 2.35 -12.16
C GLN A 62 -4.12 3.47 -12.25
N LEU A 63 -3.36 3.69 -11.18
CA LEU A 63 -2.20 4.59 -11.21
C LEU A 63 -1.10 4.02 -12.11
N TYR A 64 -0.97 2.70 -12.19
CA TYR A 64 0.05 1.99 -12.98
C TYR A 64 -0.32 1.88 -14.47
N ASN A 65 -1.57 1.52 -14.78
CA ASN A 65 -1.96 1.11 -16.15
C ASN A 65 -1.95 2.24 -17.21
N LYS A 66 -1.86 3.51 -16.83
CA LYS A 66 -1.85 4.63 -17.77
C LYS A 66 -0.45 5.15 -18.14
N THR A 67 0.61 4.50 -17.70
CA THR A 67 2.01 4.94 -17.95
C THR A 67 2.72 4.21 -19.08
N LYS A 68 1.99 3.56 -20.02
CA LYS A 68 2.62 2.96 -21.20
C LYS A 68 3.33 3.95 -22.13
N ASP A 69 3.17 5.25 -21.89
CA ASP A 69 3.73 6.30 -22.72
C ASP A 69 5.04 6.93 -22.20
N SER A 70 5.58 6.50 -21.09
CA SER A 70 6.89 6.96 -20.63
C SER A 70 7.84 5.79 -20.46
N ASN A 71 8.88 5.75 -21.31
CA ASN A 71 10.06 4.87 -21.23
C ASN A 71 10.93 5.12 -19.95
N GLU A 72 10.38 5.67 -18.92
CA GLU A 72 11.03 5.74 -17.63
C GLU A 72 10.88 4.37 -16.96
N ASN A 73 11.94 3.58 -16.98
CA ASN A 73 12.12 2.42 -16.15
C ASN A 73 11.95 2.86 -14.68
N HIS A 74 10.72 2.89 -14.19
CA HIS A 74 10.46 2.95 -12.77
C HIS A 74 10.86 1.59 -12.17
N HIS A 75 12.16 1.35 -12.06
CA HIS A 75 12.66 0.52 -11.00
C HIS A 75 12.23 1.22 -9.71
N GLY A 76 11.15 0.78 -9.12
CA GLY A 76 10.83 1.14 -7.76
C GLY A 76 12.05 0.78 -6.93
N ASP A 77 12.70 1.77 -6.36
CA ASP A 77 13.89 1.62 -5.51
C ASP A 77 13.57 0.87 -4.20
N GLY A 78 12.65 -0.04 -4.17
CA GLY A 78 12.34 -0.86 -2.99
C GLY A 78 12.16 -0.08 -1.68
N ASP A 79 12.10 1.24 -1.75
CA ASP A 79 12.16 2.13 -0.61
C ASP A 79 10.78 2.70 -0.24
N ILE A 80 10.56 2.93 1.05
CA ILE A 80 9.33 3.55 1.55
C ILE A 80 9.39 5.07 1.31
N ASN A 81 8.45 5.55 0.50
CA ASN A 81 8.31 6.98 0.22
C ASN A 81 7.33 7.62 1.21
N THR A 82 7.76 8.72 1.80
CA THR A 82 6.96 9.53 2.72
C THR A 82 6.36 10.71 1.98
N LEU A 83 5.09 11.01 2.25
CA LEU A 83 4.38 12.20 1.76
C LEU A 83 3.91 13.06 2.94
N LYS A 84 3.71 14.35 2.69
CA LYS A 84 3.14 15.27 3.66
C LYS A 84 1.61 15.29 3.58
N ILE A 85 0.96 15.30 4.74
CA ILE A 85 -0.49 15.41 4.85
C ILE A 85 -0.91 16.82 4.45
N ASN A 86 -1.74 16.94 3.42
CA ASN A 86 -2.32 18.20 2.99
C ASN A 86 -3.64 18.52 3.74
N PRO A 87 -4.18 19.76 3.66
CA PRO A 87 -5.38 20.13 4.40
C PRO A 87 -6.60 19.21 4.19
N PRO A 88 -6.99 18.82 2.98
CA PRO A 88 -8.12 17.89 2.78
C PRO A 88 -7.92 16.54 3.50
N LEU A 89 -6.71 15.98 3.41
CA LEU A 89 -6.38 14.74 4.08
C LEU A 89 -6.34 14.91 5.62
N TRP A 90 -5.86 16.05 6.10
CA TRP A 90 -5.83 16.37 7.52
C TRP A 90 -7.23 16.41 8.15
N TYR A 91 -8.19 17.07 7.50
CA TYR A 91 -9.59 17.11 7.96
C TYR A 91 -10.22 15.72 7.99
N PHE A 92 -9.96 14.90 6.97
CA PHE A 92 -10.40 13.52 6.91
C PHE A 92 -9.86 12.69 8.08
N LEU A 93 -8.54 12.75 8.32
CA LEU A 93 -7.88 11.99 9.38
C LEU A 93 -8.34 12.44 10.79
N HIS A 94 -8.55 13.73 10.97
CA HIS A 94 -9.05 14.28 12.23
C HIS A 94 -10.46 13.78 12.52
N GLY A 95 -11.37 13.87 11.56
CA GLY A 95 -12.74 13.37 11.69
C GLY A 95 -12.79 11.85 11.93
N LEU A 96 -11.94 11.09 11.27
CA LEU A 96 -11.81 9.64 11.48
C LEU A 96 -11.30 9.32 12.90
N ASN A 97 -10.27 10.02 13.37
CA ASN A 97 -9.70 9.83 14.70
C ASN A 97 -10.73 10.17 15.80
N GLU A 98 -11.47 11.25 15.65
CA GLU A 98 -12.54 11.61 16.60
C GLU A 98 -13.68 10.58 16.61
N SER A 99 -14.05 10.05 15.44
CA SER A 99 -15.05 8.97 15.36
C SER A 99 -14.62 7.73 16.11
N ILE A 100 -13.34 7.34 15.98
CA ILE A 100 -12.75 6.20 16.70
C ILE A 100 -12.72 6.47 18.20
N LYS A 101 -12.29 7.64 18.65
CA LYS A 101 -12.25 8.01 20.08
C LYS A 101 -13.64 8.00 20.71
N ASN A 102 -14.67 8.39 19.95
CA ASN A 102 -16.06 8.34 20.40
C ASN A 102 -16.70 6.93 20.34
N GLY A 103 -15.90 5.89 20.08
CA GLY A 103 -16.34 4.50 20.14
C GLY A 103 -17.06 4.01 18.88
N LEU A 104 -17.01 4.73 17.77
CA LEU A 104 -17.61 4.26 16.53
C LEU A 104 -16.90 3.00 16.04
N ASN A 105 -17.63 1.87 16.02
CA ASN A 105 -17.15 0.57 15.60
C ASN A 105 -18.12 -0.05 14.58
N CYS A 106 -18.16 0.49 13.37
CA CYS A 106 -19.02 0.01 12.30
C CYS A 106 -18.17 -0.32 11.05
N ARG A 107 -18.19 -1.58 10.64
CA ARG A 107 -17.42 -2.05 9.47
C ARG A 107 -17.78 -1.26 8.19
N CYS A 108 -19.07 -1.08 7.92
CA CYS A 108 -19.53 -0.32 6.75
C CYS A 108 -19.01 1.13 6.75
N TYR A 109 -18.92 1.75 7.93
CA TYR A 109 -18.34 3.09 8.06
C TYR A 109 -16.88 3.09 7.63
N PHE A 110 -16.07 2.18 8.17
CA PHE A 110 -14.65 2.11 7.85
C PHE A 110 -14.39 1.71 6.40
N ASP A 111 -15.18 0.80 5.82
CA ASP A 111 -15.09 0.45 4.40
C ASP A 111 -15.34 1.67 3.51
N ASN A 112 -16.29 2.54 3.87
CA ASN A 112 -16.54 3.78 3.15
C ASN A 112 -15.42 4.82 3.37
N LYS A 113 -14.86 4.89 4.59
CA LYS A 113 -13.73 5.79 4.88
C LYS A 113 -12.46 5.40 4.11
N ILE A 114 -12.23 4.13 3.84
CA ILE A 114 -11.12 3.70 2.97
C ILE A 114 -11.33 4.17 1.53
N LYS A 115 -12.56 4.11 1.00
CA LYS A 115 -12.88 4.64 -0.33
C LYS A 115 -12.67 6.16 -0.40
N GLU A 116 -13.18 6.88 0.60
CA GLU A 116 -13.01 8.33 0.73
C GLU A 116 -11.53 8.72 0.77
N LEU A 117 -10.72 8.02 1.57
CA LEU A 117 -9.27 8.21 1.62
C LEU A 117 -8.62 8.13 0.23
N LEU A 118 -8.92 7.09 -0.53
CA LEU A 118 -8.35 6.94 -1.88
C LEU A 118 -8.81 8.02 -2.86
N ILE A 119 -10.04 8.50 -2.73
CA ILE A 119 -10.54 9.63 -3.52
C ILE A 119 -9.77 10.90 -3.17
N ILE A 120 -9.60 11.19 -1.87
CA ILE A 120 -8.82 12.34 -1.40
C ILE A 120 -7.38 12.26 -1.91
N LEU A 121 -6.72 11.13 -1.76
CA LEU A 121 -5.34 10.95 -2.25
C LEU A 121 -5.26 11.23 -3.76
N LYS A 122 -6.14 10.66 -4.56
CA LYS A 122 -6.17 10.87 -6.02
C LYS A 122 -6.46 12.31 -6.44
N ALA A 123 -7.30 13.02 -5.67
CA ALA A 123 -7.69 14.39 -5.95
C ALA A 123 -6.64 15.42 -5.49
N SER A 124 -5.89 15.12 -4.43
CA SER A 124 -5.07 16.08 -3.71
C SER A 124 -3.56 15.93 -3.93
N TYR A 125 -3.12 14.83 -4.53
CA TYR A 125 -1.69 14.58 -4.77
C TYR A 125 -1.40 14.34 -6.26
N PRO A 126 -0.27 14.83 -6.76
CA PRO A 126 0.17 14.57 -8.12
C PRO A 126 0.29 13.06 -8.38
N ARG A 127 -0.15 12.64 -9.56
CA ARG A 127 -0.14 11.23 -9.93
C ARG A 127 1.24 10.58 -9.80
N LYS A 128 2.31 11.28 -10.20
CA LYS A 128 3.69 10.78 -10.10
C LYS A 128 4.12 10.53 -8.66
N GLU A 129 3.69 11.36 -7.72
CA GLU A 129 3.96 11.16 -6.29
C GLU A 129 3.22 9.93 -5.76
N LEU A 130 1.94 9.76 -6.11
CA LEU A 130 1.18 8.57 -5.73
C LEU A 130 1.75 7.28 -6.33
N GLN A 131 2.27 7.33 -7.55
CA GLN A 131 2.95 6.19 -8.16
C GLN A 131 4.19 5.78 -7.38
N ARG A 132 5.01 6.73 -6.95
CA ARG A 132 6.18 6.46 -6.09
C ARG A 132 5.73 5.97 -4.72
N PHE A 133 4.74 6.60 -4.13
CA PHE A 133 4.18 6.23 -2.81
C PHE A 133 3.68 4.78 -2.78
N PHE A 134 2.99 4.34 -3.82
CA PHE A 134 2.50 2.97 -3.95
C PHE A 134 3.43 2.04 -4.74
N SER A 135 4.65 2.48 -5.08
CA SER A 135 5.56 1.73 -5.95
C SER A 135 5.81 0.30 -5.48
N MET A 136 5.92 0.09 -4.18
CA MET A 136 6.17 -1.22 -3.60
C MET A 136 5.02 -2.22 -3.85
N ILE A 137 3.75 -1.77 -3.81
CA ILE A 137 2.60 -2.65 -4.13
C ILE A 137 2.28 -2.69 -5.62
N LEU A 138 2.71 -1.70 -6.37
CA LEU A 138 2.52 -1.64 -7.82
C LEU A 138 3.59 -2.46 -8.56
N SER A 139 4.60 -2.99 -7.86
CA SER A 139 5.61 -3.83 -8.49
C SER A 139 5.00 -5.13 -9.02
N PRO A 140 5.43 -5.61 -10.20
CA PRO A 140 4.94 -6.86 -10.77
C PRO A 140 5.15 -8.09 -9.85
N ASN A 141 6.14 -8.02 -8.97
CA ASN A 141 6.42 -9.07 -8.00
C ASN A 141 5.41 -9.08 -6.86
N MET A 142 5.01 -7.91 -6.36
CA MET A 142 4.00 -7.80 -5.31
C MET A 142 2.62 -8.22 -5.80
N ALA A 143 2.22 -7.79 -7.00
CA ALA A 143 0.97 -8.25 -7.62
C ALA A 143 0.94 -9.78 -7.77
N PHE A 144 2.07 -10.38 -8.12
CA PHE A 144 2.22 -11.82 -8.19
C PHE A 144 2.08 -12.48 -6.81
N GLN A 145 2.78 -11.97 -5.79
CA GLN A 145 2.70 -12.48 -4.42
C GLN A 145 1.28 -12.45 -3.88
N GLU A 146 0.60 -11.33 -4.01
CA GLU A 146 -0.77 -11.16 -3.52
C GLU A 146 -1.73 -12.11 -4.23
N TYR A 147 -1.61 -12.24 -5.56
CA TYR A 147 -2.44 -13.17 -6.32
C TYR A 147 -2.23 -14.61 -5.85
N VAL A 148 -0.97 -15.04 -5.70
CA VAL A 148 -0.64 -16.39 -5.21
C VAL A 148 -1.20 -16.63 -3.81
N ARG A 149 -0.99 -15.69 -2.88
CA ARG A 149 -1.49 -15.83 -1.50
C ARG A 149 -3.02 -15.84 -1.40
N ALA A 150 -3.69 -15.00 -2.19
CA ALA A 150 -5.14 -14.92 -2.18
C ALA A 150 -5.83 -16.14 -2.84
N ASN A 151 -5.13 -16.86 -3.71
CA ASN A 151 -5.71 -17.93 -4.53
C ASN A 151 -5.05 -19.29 -4.37
N HIS A 152 -4.07 -19.45 -3.46
CA HIS A 152 -3.32 -20.71 -3.30
C HIS A 152 -4.21 -21.93 -3.03
N SER A 153 -5.35 -21.74 -2.39
CA SER A 153 -6.31 -22.79 -2.09
C SER A 153 -7.32 -23.08 -3.22
N LYS A 154 -7.34 -22.27 -4.28
CA LYS A 154 -8.31 -22.42 -5.38
C LYS A 154 -7.82 -23.32 -6.50
N TYR A 155 -6.51 -23.52 -6.59
CA TYR A 155 -5.88 -24.29 -7.66
C TYR A 155 -5.16 -25.51 -7.10
N ASN A 156 -5.31 -26.64 -7.79
CA ASN A 156 -4.75 -27.93 -7.36
C ASN A 156 -3.39 -28.23 -7.98
N SER A 157 -2.96 -27.44 -8.96
CA SER A 157 -1.69 -27.65 -9.67
C SER A 157 -1.02 -26.34 -10.07
N VAL A 158 0.30 -26.38 -10.24
CA VAL A 158 1.09 -25.28 -10.78
C VAL A 158 0.64 -24.91 -12.20
N ALA A 159 0.17 -25.89 -12.98
CA ALA A 159 -0.31 -25.64 -14.34
C ALA A 159 -1.58 -24.78 -14.34
N GLU A 160 -2.58 -25.12 -13.52
CA GLU A 160 -3.81 -24.33 -13.36
C GLU A 160 -3.51 -22.92 -12.87
N PHE A 161 -2.59 -22.80 -11.91
CA PHE A 161 -2.18 -21.49 -11.38
C PHE A 161 -1.52 -20.61 -12.44
N ALA A 162 -0.61 -21.20 -13.22
CA ALA A 162 0.10 -20.52 -14.30
C ALA A 162 -0.90 -20.06 -15.39
N GLU A 163 -1.84 -20.92 -15.79
CA GLU A 163 -2.88 -20.61 -16.76
C GLU A 163 -3.74 -19.44 -16.31
N ALA A 164 -4.20 -19.44 -15.05
CA ALA A 164 -5.00 -18.34 -14.47
C ALA A 164 -4.25 -16.99 -14.46
N MET A 165 -2.91 -17.03 -14.48
CA MET A 165 -2.06 -15.85 -14.58
C MET A 165 -1.57 -15.56 -16.01
N SER A 166 -2.07 -16.29 -17.01
CA SER A 166 -1.62 -16.20 -18.40
C SER A 166 -0.10 -16.42 -18.55
N MET A 167 0.43 -17.36 -17.78
CA MET A 167 1.85 -17.74 -17.75
C MET A 167 2.05 -19.20 -18.12
N THR A 168 3.24 -19.55 -18.60
CA THR A 168 3.62 -20.97 -18.70
C THR A 168 3.99 -21.52 -17.30
N PRO A 169 3.79 -22.81 -17.01
CA PRO A 169 4.18 -23.42 -15.73
C PRO A 169 5.65 -23.18 -15.37
N LYS A 170 6.53 -23.20 -16.37
CA LYS A 170 7.96 -22.91 -16.19
C LYS A 170 8.20 -21.48 -15.73
N ASN A 171 7.58 -20.49 -16.40
CA ASN A 171 7.72 -19.09 -16.05
C ASN A 171 7.11 -18.79 -14.69
N PHE A 172 5.99 -19.42 -14.36
CA PHE A 172 5.38 -19.31 -13.03
C PHE A 172 6.33 -19.83 -11.95
N SER A 173 6.90 -21.05 -12.11
CA SER A 173 7.82 -21.63 -11.15
C SER A 173 9.08 -20.79 -10.95
N VAL A 174 9.68 -20.29 -12.03
CA VAL A 174 10.84 -19.39 -11.94
C VAL A 174 10.50 -18.11 -11.19
N LYS A 175 9.35 -17.52 -11.50
CA LYS A 175 8.88 -16.30 -10.80
C LYS A 175 8.53 -16.58 -9.35
N PHE A 176 7.94 -17.74 -9.06
CA PHE A 176 7.60 -18.15 -7.70
C PHE A 176 8.86 -18.28 -6.83
N VAL A 177 9.88 -18.97 -7.29
CA VAL A 177 11.16 -19.09 -6.58
C VAL A 177 11.81 -17.72 -6.40
N LYS A 178 11.80 -16.87 -7.42
CA LYS A 178 12.37 -15.51 -7.31
C LYS A 178 11.67 -14.64 -6.26
N VAL A 179 10.38 -14.86 -6.01
CA VAL A 179 9.52 -13.99 -5.21
C VAL A 179 9.31 -14.53 -3.80
N PHE A 180 9.34 -15.86 -3.62
CA PHE A 180 9.08 -16.49 -2.32
C PHE A 180 10.31 -17.22 -1.73
N GLY A 181 11.40 -17.36 -2.48
CA GLY A 181 12.62 -18.08 -2.12
C GLY A 181 12.64 -19.49 -2.66
#